data_af142f62f6fcd793c3f2ca57ec9ea6a3
#
_entry.id   af142f62f6fcd793c3f2ca57ec9ea6a3
#
_cell.length_a   1.000
_cell.length_b   1.000
_cell.length_c   1.000
_cell.angle_alpha   90.00
_cell.angle_beta   90.00
_cell.angle_gamma   90.00
#
_symmetry.space_group_name_H-M   'P 1'
#
loop_
_entity.id
_entity.type
_entity.pdbx_description
1 polymer ?
#
loop_
_entity_poly.entity_id
_entity_poly.type
_entity_poly.pdbx_seq_one_letter_code
_entity_poly.pdbx_strand_id
1 'polypeptide(L)'
;MTEWRIDCGSQSLVIATDGGVPAAVYWGPRLPEGEDLSAVAAAAQQDLTGGMLDRLPVLSLCPGTSGDSWQGKPGLTVLSTDTRALPVTLRFVRAETEGGGLSLVSEGGGLRLTHHIRAEAEGVIALSSVLEADHPVRLMWLAAPVLPAPQLADEIIDVSGKWTREFQLNRTPWTAGV
;
A
#
# COMPACT_ATOMS: atom_id res chain seq x y z
N MET A 1 14.04 -8.26 8.06
CA MET A 1 13.15 -7.57 7.11
C MET A 1 13.32 -8.25 5.77
N THR A 2 12.27 -8.37 4.99
CA THR A 2 12.31 -8.95 3.63
C THR A 2 11.85 -7.87 2.67
N GLU A 3 12.61 -7.65 1.60
CA GLU A 3 12.40 -6.58 0.62
C GLU A 3 12.24 -7.15 -0.78
N TRP A 4 11.43 -6.46 -1.59
CA TRP A 4 11.24 -6.73 -3.02
C TRP A 4 11.33 -5.43 -3.79
N ARG A 5 12.02 -5.46 -4.91
CA ARG A 5 12.16 -4.34 -5.82
C ARG A 5 11.48 -4.66 -7.15
N ILE A 6 10.70 -3.73 -7.63
CA ILE A 6 10.02 -3.80 -8.93
C ILE A 6 10.46 -2.58 -9.72
N ASP A 7 11.22 -2.81 -10.77
CA ASP A 7 11.63 -1.77 -11.70
C ASP A 7 10.69 -1.72 -12.90
N CYS A 8 10.23 -0.53 -13.25
CA CYS A 8 9.31 -0.32 -14.35
C CYS A 8 9.64 0.99 -15.07
N GLY A 9 10.26 0.91 -16.23
CA GLY A 9 10.73 2.09 -16.95
C GLY A 9 11.75 2.90 -16.14
N SER A 10 11.47 4.17 -15.92
CA SER A 10 12.32 5.10 -15.15
C SER A 10 12.05 5.14 -13.66
N GLN A 11 11.24 4.21 -13.14
CA GLN A 11 10.84 4.18 -11.74
C GLN A 11 11.16 2.85 -11.06
N SER A 12 11.30 2.90 -9.74
CA SER A 12 11.38 1.75 -8.85
C SER A 12 10.30 1.84 -7.78
N LEU A 13 9.70 0.70 -7.46
CA LEU A 13 8.85 0.49 -6.30
C LEU A 13 9.54 -0.53 -5.40
N VAL A 14 9.75 -0.20 -4.13
CA VAL A 14 10.29 -1.12 -3.13
C VAL A 14 9.23 -1.40 -2.09
N ILE A 15 8.99 -2.67 -1.89
CA ILE A 15 8.08 -3.19 -0.85
C ILE A 15 8.93 -3.89 0.20
N ALA A 16 8.58 -3.71 1.47
CA ALA A 16 9.26 -4.40 2.58
C ALA A 16 8.27 -4.87 3.63
N THR A 17 8.66 -5.89 4.40
CA THR A 17 7.92 -6.36 5.57
C THR A 17 8.85 -6.84 6.67
N ASP A 18 8.42 -6.65 7.90
CA ASP A 18 8.98 -7.23 9.13
C ASP A 18 8.11 -8.35 9.72
N GLY A 19 7.11 -8.81 8.93
CA GLY A 19 6.13 -9.82 9.33
C GLY A 19 4.70 -9.27 9.46
N GLY A 20 4.53 -7.95 9.48
CA GLY A 20 3.25 -7.27 9.30
C GLY A 20 2.79 -7.28 7.83
N VAL A 21 1.69 -6.62 7.53
CA VAL A 21 1.28 -6.39 6.13
C VAL A 21 2.38 -5.60 5.42
N PRO A 22 2.85 -6.06 4.24
CA PRO A 22 3.92 -5.37 3.53
C PRO A 22 3.61 -3.89 3.27
N ALA A 23 4.64 -3.06 3.26
CA ALA A 23 4.58 -1.62 3.07
C ALA A 23 5.37 -1.20 1.83
N ALA A 24 4.89 -0.19 1.11
CA ALA A 24 5.66 0.47 0.08
C ALA A 24 6.61 1.47 0.75
N VAL A 25 7.89 1.12 0.78
CA VAL A 25 8.93 1.92 1.45
C VAL A 25 9.60 2.92 0.52
N TYR A 26 9.48 2.72 -0.78
CA TYR A 26 9.96 3.65 -1.79
C TYR A 26 9.11 3.54 -3.05
N TRP A 27 8.74 4.67 -3.64
CA TRP A 27 8.22 4.78 -4.99
C TRP A 27 8.72 6.10 -5.60
N GLY A 28 9.51 6.00 -6.64
CA GLY A 28 10.15 7.17 -7.22
C GLY A 28 11.05 6.83 -8.41
N PRO A 29 12.01 7.71 -8.74
CA PRO A 29 12.99 7.46 -9.80
C PRO A 29 13.69 6.13 -9.63
N ARG A 30 14.09 5.52 -10.76
CA ARG A 30 14.75 4.23 -10.76
C ARG A 30 16.00 4.24 -9.89
N LEU A 31 16.04 3.34 -8.91
CA LEU A 31 17.19 3.15 -8.04
C LEU A 31 18.38 2.55 -8.81
N PRO A 32 19.62 2.89 -8.43
CA PRO A 32 20.82 2.25 -8.97
C PRO A 32 20.79 0.73 -8.85
N GLU A 33 21.53 0.03 -9.72
CA GLU A 33 21.79 -1.38 -9.55
C GLU A 33 22.65 -1.60 -8.30
N GLY A 34 22.26 -2.58 -7.44
CA GLY A 34 22.99 -2.87 -6.20
C GLY A 34 22.66 -1.94 -5.03
N GLU A 35 21.61 -1.12 -5.13
CA GLU A 35 21.11 -0.33 -4.00
C GLU A 35 20.76 -1.23 -2.81
N ASP A 36 21.16 -0.82 -1.61
CA ASP A 36 20.83 -1.51 -0.36
C ASP A 36 19.36 -1.29 0.02
N LEU A 37 18.51 -2.26 -0.34
CA LEU A 37 17.08 -2.17 -0.08
C LEU A 37 16.74 -2.15 1.41
N SER A 38 17.58 -2.73 2.25
CA SER A 38 17.36 -2.69 3.70
C SER A 38 17.63 -1.29 4.26
N ALA A 39 18.60 -0.57 3.71
CA ALA A 39 18.83 0.84 4.05
C ALA A 39 17.67 1.73 3.56
N VAL A 40 17.14 1.47 2.36
CA VAL A 40 15.94 2.16 1.84
C VAL A 40 14.74 1.94 2.75
N ALA A 41 14.50 0.69 3.18
CA ALA A 41 13.41 0.37 4.08
C ALA A 41 13.59 1.01 5.46
N ALA A 42 14.82 1.06 5.98
CA ALA A 42 15.12 1.73 7.25
C ALA A 42 14.89 3.25 7.15
N ALA A 43 15.29 3.86 6.03
CA ALA A 43 15.09 5.30 5.80
C ALA A 43 13.61 5.72 5.68
N ALA A 44 12.73 4.79 5.28
CA ALA A 44 11.29 5.04 5.20
C ALA A 44 10.61 5.05 6.58
N GLN A 45 11.28 4.52 7.62
CA GLN A 45 10.75 4.54 8.98
C GLN A 45 11.00 5.92 9.59
N GLN A 46 9.96 6.51 10.15
CA GLN A 46 10.07 7.79 10.87
C GLN A 46 10.02 7.54 12.35
N ASP A 47 11.12 7.82 13.03
CA ASP A 47 11.16 7.85 14.49
C ASP A 47 10.64 9.20 14.97
N LEU A 48 9.57 9.19 15.77
CA LEU A 48 9.06 10.38 16.42
C LEU A 48 9.80 10.58 17.74
N THR A 49 10.56 11.67 17.82
CA THR A 49 11.17 12.08 19.07
C THR A 49 10.20 12.95 19.88
N GLY A 50 9.76 12.42 21.02
CA GLY A 50 8.86 13.11 21.93
C GLY A 50 7.38 12.94 21.58
N GLY A 51 6.64 12.32 22.47
CA GLY A 51 5.22 12.05 22.32
C GLY A 51 4.86 10.65 22.78
N MET A 52 3.62 10.25 22.56
CA MET A 52 3.10 8.94 22.97
C MET A 52 3.38 7.82 21.96
N LEU A 53 3.94 8.12 20.79
CA LEU A 53 4.28 7.16 19.75
C LEU A 53 5.77 7.16 19.51
N ASP A 54 6.42 6.03 19.67
CA ASP A 54 7.86 5.88 19.43
C ASP A 54 8.19 5.84 17.93
N ARG A 55 7.22 5.43 17.09
CA ARG A 55 7.36 5.34 15.63
C ARG A 55 6.04 5.65 14.94
N LEU A 56 6.13 6.32 13.78
CA LEU A 56 5.05 6.28 12.80
C LEU A 56 5.22 5.00 11.97
N PRO A 57 4.22 4.11 11.94
CA PRO A 57 4.29 2.96 11.06
C PRO A 57 4.36 3.42 9.60
N VAL A 58 5.23 2.79 8.81
CA VAL A 58 5.25 2.98 7.36
C VAL A 58 3.88 2.60 6.81
N LEU A 59 3.39 3.36 5.84
CA LEU A 59 2.10 3.11 5.21
C LEU A 59 2.09 1.71 4.56
N SER A 60 1.42 0.76 5.20
CA SER A 60 1.29 -0.59 4.65
C SER A 60 0.36 -0.60 3.43
N LEU A 61 0.45 -1.64 2.61
CA LEU A 61 -0.41 -1.83 1.44
C LEU A 61 -1.90 -1.97 1.83
N CYS A 62 -2.19 -2.31 3.09
CA CYS A 62 -3.54 -2.31 3.66
C CYS A 62 -3.51 -1.70 5.06
N PRO A 63 -3.53 -0.36 5.18
CA PRO A 63 -3.40 0.35 6.45
C PRO A 63 -4.47 -0.04 7.47
N GLY A 64 -4.10 -0.02 8.74
CA GLY A 64 -5.02 -0.35 9.84
C GLY A 64 -5.29 -1.84 10.02
N THR A 65 -4.57 -2.72 9.33
CA THR A 65 -4.72 -4.17 9.44
C THR A 65 -3.50 -4.90 9.99
N SER A 66 -2.43 -4.19 10.36
CA SER A 66 -1.22 -4.80 10.93
C SER A 66 -1.27 -4.93 12.46
N GLY A 67 -2.29 -4.39 13.10
CA GLY A 67 -2.41 -4.29 14.56
C GLY A 67 -1.80 -3.01 15.14
N ASP A 68 -1.26 -2.13 14.28
CA ASP A 68 -0.74 -0.84 14.68
C ASP A 68 -1.83 0.22 14.78
N SER A 69 -1.57 1.26 15.56
CA SER A 69 -2.45 2.43 15.61
C SER A 69 -2.50 3.12 14.25
N TRP A 70 -3.67 3.20 13.66
CA TRP A 70 -3.91 3.88 12.40
C TRP A 70 -5.01 4.94 12.57
N GLN A 71 -4.69 6.20 12.27
CA GLN A 71 -5.61 7.32 12.44
C GLN A 71 -6.39 7.68 11.17
N GLY A 72 -6.02 7.07 10.04
CA GLY A 72 -6.68 7.29 8.76
C GLY A 72 -7.80 6.29 8.48
N LYS A 73 -8.35 6.35 7.27
CA LYS A 73 -9.30 5.35 6.78
C LYS A 73 -8.58 4.00 6.61
N PRO A 74 -9.07 2.91 7.20
CA PRO A 74 -8.44 1.60 7.05
C PRO A 74 -8.53 1.12 5.60
N GLY A 75 -7.54 0.33 5.18
CA GLY A 75 -7.52 -0.29 3.84
C GLY A 75 -8.57 -1.39 3.69
N LEU A 76 -9.02 -2.00 4.77
CA LEU A 76 -10.03 -3.05 4.80
C LEU A 76 -11.03 -2.81 5.93
N THR A 77 -12.32 -2.92 5.62
CA THR A 77 -13.40 -2.92 6.61
C THR A 77 -14.37 -4.05 6.30
N VAL A 78 -14.52 -4.94 7.26
CA VAL A 78 -15.44 -6.08 7.19
C VAL A 78 -16.37 -6.08 8.39
N LEU A 79 -17.59 -6.57 8.17
CA LEU A 79 -18.57 -6.83 9.20
C LEU A 79 -18.90 -8.32 9.22
N SER A 80 -19.28 -8.81 10.37
CA SER A 80 -19.95 -10.09 10.50
C SER A 80 -21.33 -10.06 9.84
N THR A 81 -21.95 -11.22 9.68
CA THR A 81 -23.30 -11.34 9.10
C THR A 81 -24.37 -10.63 9.93
N ASP A 82 -24.16 -10.48 11.24
CA ASP A 82 -25.01 -9.73 12.17
C ASP A 82 -24.62 -8.23 12.27
N THR A 83 -23.84 -7.74 11.30
CA THR A 83 -23.44 -6.32 11.12
C THR A 83 -22.51 -5.75 12.21
N ARG A 84 -21.83 -6.58 12.96
CA ARG A 84 -20.80 -6.11 13.90
C ARG A 84 -19.48 -5.87 13.17
N ALA A 85 -18.77 -4.81 13.53
CA ALA A 85 -17.42 -4.57 13.04
C ALA A 85 -16.48 -5.70 13.50
N LEU A 86 -15.75 -6.27 12.54
CA LEU A 86 -14.73 -7.27 12.83
C LEU A 86 -13.36 -6.58 12.85
N PRO A 87 -12.65 -6.62 13.98
CA PRO A 87 -11.26 -6.18 13.99
C PRO A 87 -10.44 -7.14 13.13
N VAL A 88 -9.72 -6.59 12.16
CA VAL A 88 -8.88 -7.36 11.25
C VAL A 88 -7.42 -7.11 11.59
N THR A 89 -6.69 -8.18 11.89
CA THR A 89 -5.23 -8.14 12.00
C THR A 89 -4.67 -9.17 11.06
N LEU A 90 -3.96 -8.70 10.04
CA LEU A 90 -3.31 -9.54 9.04
C LEU A 90 -1.81 -9.63 9.32
N ARG A 91 -1.21 -10.76 8.98
CA ARG A 91 0.23 -10.99 9.01
C ARG A 91 0.70 -11.50 7.66
N PHE A 92 1.88 -11.08 7.25
CA PHE A 92 2.50 -11.59 6.04
C PHE A 92 2.76 -13.09 6.17
N VAL A 93 2.42 -13.84 5.13
CA VAL A 93 2.61 -15.29 5.07
C VAL A 93 3.65 -15.68 4.05
N ARG A 94 3.53 -15.17 2.82
CA ARG A 94 4.46 -15.51 1.73
C ARG A 94 4.41 -14.49 0.61
N ALA A 95 5.47 -14.51 -0.19
CA ALA A 95 5.55 -13.83 -1.48
C ALA A 95 5.79 -14.85 -2.59
N GLU A 96 5.22 -14.58 -3.75
CA GLU A 96 5.40 -15.36 -4.96
C GLU A 96 5.80 -14.41 -6.09
N THR A 97 6.83 -14.78 -6.85
CA THR A 97 7.28 -14.00 -8.02
C THR A 97 7.04 -14.84 -9.26
N GLU A 98 6.22 -14.37 -10.17
CA GLU A 98 5.91 -15.06 -11.42
C GLU A 98 5.75 -14.05 -12.55
N GLY A 99 6.40 -14.32 -13.70
CA GLY A 99 6.24 -13.51 -14.91
C GLY A 99 6.55 -12.02 -14.75
N GLY A 100 7.48 -11.65 -13.86
CA GLY A 100 7.79 -10.23 -13.55
C GLY A 100 6.79 -9.56 -12.61
N GLY A 101 5.84 -10.31 -12.07
CA GLY A 101 4.91 -9.87 -11.03
C GLY A 101 5.33 -10.34 -9.64
N LEU A 102 4.82 -9.64 -8.62
CA LEU A 102 4.96 -9.95 -7.20
C LEU A 102 3.57 -10.12 -6.60
N SER A 103 3.32 -11.27 -5.98
CA SER A 103 2.12 -11.55 -5.20
C SER A 103 2.49 -11.65 -3.72
N LEU A 104 1.82 -10.87 -2.88
CA LEU A 104 2.07 -10.78 -1.46
C LEU A 104 0.82 -11.24 -0.70
N VAL A 105 0.93 -12.33 0.04
CA VAL A 105 -0.17 -12.94 0.78
C VAL A 105 -0.07 -12.60 2.26
N SER A 106 -1.14 -12.05 2.81
CA SER A 106 -1.30 -11.79 4.25
C SER A 106 -2.57 -12.47 4.75
N GLU A 107 -2.52 -13.05 5.94
CA GLU A 107 -3.65 -13.78 6.53
C GLU A 107 -3.91 -13.37 7.97
N GLY A 108 -5.16 -13.52 8.41
CA GLY A 108 -5.58 -13.34 9.79
C GLY A 108 -7.08 -13.25 9.95
N GLY A 109 -7.60 -13.72 11.06
CA GLY A 109 -9.04 -13.68 11.37
C GLY A 109 -9.92 -14.41 10.35
N GLY A 110 -9.41 -15.50 9.73
CA GLY A 110 -10.13 -16.24 8.69
C GLY A 110 -10.19 -15.52 7.36
N LEU A 111 -9.40 -14.46 7.19
CA LEU A 111 -9.27 -13.70 5.94
C LEU A 111 -7.89 -13.94 5.33
N ARG A 112 -7.86 -13.98 4.00
CA ARG A 112 -6.65 -13.96 3.19
C ARG A 112 -6.72 -12.79 2.23
N LEU A 113 -5.73 -11.92 2.29
CA LEU A 113 -5.58 -10.79 1.39
C LEU A 113 -4.33 -10.99 0.53
N THR A 114 -4.51 -11.04 -0.78
CA THR A 114 -3.42 -11.14 -1.75
C THR A 114 -3.33 -9.84 -2.52
N HIS A 115 -2.17 -9.18 -2.47
CA HIS A 115 -1.84 -8.05 -3.31
C HIS A 115 -1.00 -8.52 -4.50
N HIS A 116 -1.42 -8.17 -5.70
CA HIS A 116 -0.68 -8.41 -6.94
C HIS A 116 -0.11 -7.10 -7.45
N ILE A 117 1.19 -7.09 -7.72
CA ILE A 117 1.92 -5.93 -8.22
C ILE A 117 2.71 -6.39 -9.44
N ARG A 118 2.51 -5.74 -10.58
CA ARG A 118 3.17 -6.13 -11.82
C ARG A 118 3.68 -4.91 -12.57
N ALA A 119 4.93 -5.00 -13.04
CA ALA A 119 5.46 -4.06 -14.01
C ALA A 119 4.87 -4.39 -15.39
N GLU A 120 4.19 -3.43 -15.97
CA GLU A 120 3.66 -3.50 -17.34
C GLU A 120 4.62 -2.79 -18.31
N ALA A 121 4.35 -2.91 -19.60
CA ALA A 121 5.06 -2.13 -20.59
C ALA A 121 4.92 -0.61 -20.35
N GLU A 122 5.89 0.17 -20.83
CA GLU A 122 5.84 1.63 -20.83
C GLU A 122 5.83 2.32 -19.45
N GLY A 123 6.34 1.64 -18.43
CA GLY A 123 6.50 2.26 -17.11
C GLY A 123 5.23 2.30 -16.26
N VAL A 124 4.23 1.49 -16.57
CA VAL A 124 3.02 1.35 -15.77
C VAL A 124 3.17 0.22 -14.76
N ILE A 125 2.85 0.48 -13.49
CA ILE A 125 2.75 -0.54 -12.45
C ILE A 125 1.28 -0.85 -12.23
N ALA A 126 0.86 -2.07 -12.56
CA ALA A 126 -0.49 -2.55 -12.32
C ALA A 126 -0.60 -3.12 -10.90
N LEU A 127 -1.67 -2.76 -10.22
CA LEU A 127 -1.95 -3.13 -8.84
C LEU A 127 -3.35 -3.72 -8.72
N SER A 128 -3.49 -4.82 -7.99
CA SER A 128 -4.80 -5.37 -7.64
C SER A 128 -4.78 -6.08 -6.29
N SER A 129 -5.97 -6.31 -5.73
CA SER A 129 -6.13 -7.07 -4.48
C SER A 129 -7.23 -8.09 -4.60
N VAL A 130 -7.01 -9.26 -4.01
CA VAL A 130 -8.01 -10.32 -3.86
C VAL A 130 -8.19 -10.59 -2.38
N LEU A 131 -9.45 -10.55 -1.92
CA LEU A 131 -9.83 -10.91 -0.55
C LEU A 131 -10.61 -12.21 -0.58
N GLU A 132 -10.16 -13.18 0.20
CA GLU A 132 -10.84 -14.46 0.44
C GLU A 132 -11.19 -14.54 1.93
N ALA A 133 -12.30 -15.20 2.26
CA ALA A 133 -12.73 -15.47 3.62
C ALA A 133 -13.14 -16.93 3.76
N ASP A 134 -12.77 -17.58 4.87
CA ASP A 134 -13.15 -18.96 5.20
C ASP A 134 -14.56 -19.06 5.82
N HIS A 135 -15.17 -17.93 6.13
CA HIS A 135 -16.51 -17.81 6.68
C HIS A 135 -17.26 -16.61 6.06
N PRO A 136 -18.59 -16.57 6.13
CA PRO A 136 -19.37 -15.47 5.60
C PRO A 136 -19.06 -14.14 6.29
N VAL A 137 -18.65 -13.13 5.53
CA VAL A 137 -18.42 -11.76 5.99
C VAL A 137 -19.10 -10.78 5.02
N ARG A 138 -19.37 -9.57 5.50
CA ARG A 138 -19.81 -8.47 4.67
C ARG A 138 -18.64 -7.52 4.42
N LEU A 139 -18.16 -7.48 3.19
CA LEU A 139 -17.14 -6.53 2.78
C LEU A 139 -17.77 -5.14 2.61
N MET A 140 -17.30 -4.17 3.39
CA MET A 140 -17.75 -2.78 3.33
C MET A 140 -16.78 -1.90 2.55
N TRP A 141 -15.49 -2.21 2.65
CA TRP A 141 -14.43 -1.44 2.02
C TRP A 141 -13.19 -2.30 1.82
N LEU A 142 -12.62 -2.22 0.63
CA LEU A 142 -11.30 -2.75 0.31
C LEU A 142 -10.60 -1.74 -0.60
N ALA A 143 -9.55 -1.11 -0.10
CA ALA A 143 -8.65 -0.34 -0.94
C ALA A 143 -7.83 -1.31 -1.81
N ALA A 144 -7.54 -0.93 -3.05
CA ALA A 144 -6.44 -1.54 -3.80
C ALA A 144 -5.15 -1.35 -2.98
N PRO A 145 -4.02 -2.02 -3.29
CA PRO A 145 -2.80 -1.75 -2.54
C PRO A 145 -2.56 -0.24 -2.41
N VAL A 146 -2.46 0.23 -1.16
CA VAL A 146 -2.26 1.66 -0.87
C VAL A 146 -0.78 1.96 -1.00
N LEU A 147 -0.45 2.96 -1.79
CA LEU A 147 0.91 3.44 -1.99
C LEU A 147 1.06 4.86 -1.43
N PRO A 148 2.23 5.24 -0.92
CA PRO A 148 2.56 6.63 -0.70
C PRO A 148 2.60 7.38 -2.03
N ALA A 149 2.57 8.70 -2.00
CA ALA A 149 2.87 9.48 -3.20
C ALA A 149 4.31 9.17 -3.67
N PRO A 150 4.54 9.15 -5.00
CA PRO A 150 5.89 8.96 -5.51
C PRO A 150 6.84 10.04 -4.97
N GLN A 151 8.09 9.68 -4.72
CA GLN A 151 9.13 10.64 -4.41
C GLN A 151 9.25 11.66 -5.55
N LEU A 152 9.36 12.94 -5.20
CA LEU A 152 9.40 14.08 -6.11
C LEU A 152 8.05 14.41 -6.80
N ALA A 153 6.93 13.86 -6.34
CA ALA A 153 5.61 14.34 -6.78
C ALA A 153 5.39 15.77 -6.26
N ASP A 154 5.06 16.69 -7.13
CA ASP A 154 4.83 18.11 -6.84
C ASP A 154 3.41 18.58 -7.14
N GLU A 155 2.67 17.81 -7.91
CA GLU A 155 1.28 18.11 -8.27
C GLU A 155 0.37 16.88 -8.17
N ILE A 156 -0.88 17.13 -7.83
CA ILE A 156 -2.00 16.22 -8.05
C ILE A 156 -2.73 16.69 -9.29
N ILE A 157 -2.92 15.78 -10.25
CA ILE A 157 -3.71 16.04 -11.45
C ILE A 157 -4.95 15.17 -11.38
N ASP A 158 -6.11 15.78 -11.39
CA ASP A 158 -7.39 15.10 -11.43
C ASP A 158 -8.30 15.65 -12.52
N VAL A 159 -9.37 14.92 -12.78
CA VAL A 159 -10.37 15.32 -13.77
C VAL A 159 -11.71 15.39 -13.06
N SER A 160 -12.34 16.56 -13.12
CA SER A 160 -13.70 16.77 -12.64
C SER A 160 -14.65 17.04 -13.79
N GLY A 161 -15.96 17.01 -13.52
CA GLY A 161 -16.94 17.33 -14.54
C GLY A 161 -18.36 17.32 -14.03
N LYS A 162 -19.21 18.00 -14.80
CA LYS A 162 -20.66 17.97 -14.70
C LYS A 162 -21.22 17.57 -16.05
N TRP A 163 -22.46 17.17 -16.11
CA TRP A 163 -23.20 17.00 -17.36
C TRP A 163 -22.97 18.21 -18.27
N THR A 164 -22.54 17.99 -19.52
CA THR A 164 -22.14 18.99 -20.52
C THR A 164 -20.84 19.77 -20.25
N ARG A 165 -20.13 19.51 -19.16
CA ARG A 165 -18.81 20.07 -18.82
C ARG A 165 -17.93 18.99 -18.23
N GLU A 166 -17.71 17.93 -18.98
CA GLU A 166 -16.92 16.78 -18.56
C GLU A 166 -15.42 17.00 -18.80
N PHE A 167 -14.60 16.20 -18.12
CA PHE A 167 -13.13 16.16 -18.31
C PHE A 167 -12.41 17.51 -18.08
N GLN A 168 -12.85 18.26 -17.09
CA GLN A 168 -12.11 19.47 -16.68
C GLN A 168 -10.88 19.05 -15.89
N LEU A 169 -9.70 19.31 -16.46
CA LEU A 169 -8.42 19.01 -15.83
C LEU A 169 -8.15 20.01 -14.69
N ASN A 170 -7.93 19.49 -13.49
CA ASN A 170 -7.49 20.26 -12.34
C ASN A 170 -6.03 19.91 -12.03
N ARG A 171 -5.25 20.92 -11.64
CA ARG A 171 -3.89 20.78 -11.14
C ARG A 171 -3.83 21.44 -9.77
N THR A 172 -3.41 20.68 -8.78
CA THR A 172 -3.28 21.14 -7.40
C THR A 172 -1.87 20.85 -6.93
N PRO A 173 -1.12 21.84 -6.42
CA PRO A 173 0.18 21.59 -5.85
C PRO A 173 0.09 20.54 -4.74
N TRP A 174 1.04 19.61 -4.71
CA TRP A 174 1.19 18.69 -3.61
C TRP A 174 1.78 19.44 -2.41
N THR A 175 0.98 19.70 -1.41
CA THR A 175 1.44 20.30 -0.15
C THR A 175 1.39 19.24 0.94
N ALA A 176 2.42 19.20 1.80
CA ALA A 176 2.36 18.39 3.01
C ALA A 176 1.08 18.77 3.78
N GLY A 177 0.32 17.75 4.18
CA GLY A 177 -0.96 17.95 4.83
C GLY A 177 -0.87 18.84 6.06
N VAL A 178 -1.90 19.64 6.24
CA VAL A 178 -2.12 20.45 7.44
C VAL A 178 -3.01 19.66 8.38
#